data_d8e49f0d027fec5f4af9e0ccb088ed92
#
_entry.id   d8e49f0d027fec5f4af9e0ccb088ed92
#
_cell.length_a   1.000
_cell.length_b   1.000
_cell.length_c   1.000
_cell.angle_alpha   90.00
_cell.angle_beta   90.00
_cell.angle_gamma   90.00
#
_symmetry.space_group_name_H-M   'P 1'
#
loop_
_entity.id
_entity.type
_entity.pdbx_description
1 polymer ?
#
loop_
_entity_poly.entity_id
_entity_poly.type
_entity_poly.pdbx_seq_one_letter_code
_entity_poly.pdbx_strand_id
1 'polypeptide(L)'
;MNFKLAVLALSAATAHAFTLTMGTGNSFGRVFRISTWGESHGGGVGVTLDGCPPRLELTREEIQVDLDRRRPGQSRITTPRDEADAVEILSGVTPDGITTGTPIGMLVRNKNQKSGDYLDNDMAVAYRPSHADATYDAKYGVRTIAGGGRSSARETIGRVAAGAVARKVLKISHGIEVLAYVSKVQEIGCDVDDDSFTMEDVDSNIVRCPDGEAAELMLERIDKIRKAGNSIGGVVTCVARNVPAGLGSPVFDKLEADLAKACMSIPAAKGFESGDGFEGTLLSGKEHNDEFYIDQETGATRTKTNRSGGIQGGISNGENVVVHVAFKPTSTIGQAQVSYPSAITSLFKDIIIVCLRPH
;
A
#
# COMPACT_ATOMS: atom_id res chain seq x y z
N MET A 1 -4.92 33.78 40.06
CA MET A 1 -4.46 32.51 39.43
C MET A 1 -3.34 32.86 38.47
N ASN A 2 -2.13 32.42 38.79
CA ASN A 2 -0.88 33.05 38.35
C ASN A 2 -0.63 32.88 36.85
N PHE A 3 -0.45 33.98 36.14
CA PHE A 3 0.00 34.09 34.76
C PHE A 3 1.27 33.25 34.46
N LYS A 4 2.15 33.08 35.45
CA LYS A 4 3.34 32.22 35.36
C LYS A 4 3.02 30.73 35.22
N LEU A 5 1.92 30.21 35.81
CA LEU A 5 1.50 28.81 35.66
C LEU A 5 0.93 28.53 34.27
N ALA A 6 0.24 29.50 33.67
CA ALA A 6 -0.29 29.37 32.30
C ALA A 6 0.82 29.35 31.25
N VAL A 7 1.88 30.15 31.44
CA VAL A 7 3.04 30.17 30.54
C VAL A 7 3.88 28.89 30.67
N LEU A 8 4.03 28.33 31.88
CA LEU A 8 4.69 27.04 32.07
C LEU A 8 3.91 25.87 31.47
N ALA A 9 2.56 25.90 31.55
CA ALA A 9 1.72 24.88 30.94
C ALA A 9 1.76 24.96 29.40
N LEU A 10 1.79 26.16 28.82
CA LEU A 10 1.95 26.33 27.37
C LEU A 10 3.35 25.89 26.87
N SER A 11 4.42 26.18 27.65
CA SER A 11 5.78 25.77 27.29
C SER A 11 5.97 24.24 27.42
N ALA A 12 5.33 23.59 28.37
CA ALA A 12 5.35 22.13 28.50
C ALA A 12 4.59 21.43 27.35
N ALA A 13 3.45 21.98 26.93
CA ALA A 13 2.68 21.42 25.81
C ALA A 13 3.45 21.54 24.46
N THR A 14 4.15 22.67 24.23
CA THR A 14 4.95 22.87 23.02
C THR A 14 6.23 22.02 23.01
N ALA A 15 6.85 21.78 24.17
CA ALA A 15 8.02 20.91 24.27
C ALA A 15 7.70 19.44 23.98
N HIS A 16 6.51 18.95 24.37
CA HIS A 16 6.08 17.58 24.06
C HIS A 16 5.76 17.38 22.57
N ALA A 17 5.17 18.36 21.90
CA ALA A 17 4.89 18.28 20.47
C ALA A 17 6.19 18.20 19.64
N PHE A 18 7.24 18.91 20.03
CA PHE A 18 8.51 18.96 19.29
C PHE A 18 9.32 17.65 19.43
N THR A 19 9.25 16.96 20.56
CA THR A 19 9.97 15.69 20.79
C THR A 19 9.33 14.48 20.13
N LEU A 20 8.03 14.49 19.86
CA LEU A 20 7.29 13.38 19.23
C LEU A 20 7.34 13.41 17.70
N THR A 21 7.81 14.48 17.07
CA THR A 21 7.72 14.71 15.62
C THR A 21 8.92 14.22 14.81
N MET A 22 10.00 13.80 15.45
CA MET A 22 11.20 13.32 14.74
C MET A 22 11.01 11.86 14.29
N GLY A 23 10.45 11.66 13.10
CA GLY A 23 10.26 10.34 12.50
C GLY A 23 10.95 10.22 11.14
N THR A 24 11.65 9.11 10.91
CA THR A 24 12.34 8.78 9.65
C THR A 24 11.53 7.88 8.74
N GLY A 25 10.19 7.82 8.91
CA GLY A 25 9.29 6.84 8.30
C GLY A 25 8.97 7.05 6.81
N ASN A 26 9.63 8.00 6.11
CA ASN A 26 9.36 8.27 4.69
C ASN A 26 10.31 7.53 3.74
N SER A 27 11.22 6.71 4.26
CA SER A 27 12.19 5.94 3.48
C SER A 27 12.07 4.45 3.80
N PHE A 28 12.27 3.63 2.77
CA PHE A 28 12.26 2.16 2.85
C PHE A 28 13.38 1.57 2.00
N GLY A 29 13.92 0.43 2.42
CA GLY A 29 15.02 -0.26 1.77
C GLY A 29 16.39 0.15 2.32
N ARG A 30 17.42 -0.62 1.98
CA ARG A 30 18.81 -0.40 2.43
C ARG A 30 19.70 0.01 1.25
N VAL A 31 19.97 -0.89 0.32
CA VAL A 31 20.76 -0.65 -0.90
C VAL A 31 19.85 -0.04 -1.94
N PHE A 32 18.84 -0.75 -2.39
CA PHE A 32 17.76 -0.17 -3.19
C PHE A 32 16.80 0.54 -2.24
N ARG A 33 16.92 1.84 -2.16
CA ARG A 33 16.26 2.66 -1.16
C ARG A 33 15.36 3.70 -1.79
N ILE A 34 14.14 3.79 -1.28
CA ILE A 34 13.18 4.80 -1.72
C ILE A 34 12.88 5.81 -0.61
N SER A 35 12.61 7.05 -1.00
CA SER A 35 12.05 8.08 -0.12
C SER A 35 10.88 8.74 -0.83
N THR A 36 9.66 8.61 -0.28
CA THR A 36 8.45 9.20 -0.85
C THR A 36 8.17 10.57 -0.24
N TRP A 37 7.65 11.48 -1.04
CA TRP A 37 7.34 12.86 -0.66
C TRP A 37 6.14 13.41 -1.45
N GLY A 38 5.67 14.60 -1.06
CA GLY A 38 4.50 15.22 -1.67
C GLY A 38 3.18 14.81 -1.02
N GLU A 39 2.09 15.44 -1.44
CA GLU A 39 0.75 15.31 -0.85
C GLU A 39 -0.35 15.29 -1.91
N SER A 40 -1.53 14.75 -1.57
CA SER A 40 -2.62 14.58 -2.51
C SER A 40 -3.18 15.89 -3.07
N HIS A 41 -3.09 17.00 -2.31
CA HIS A 41 -3.55 18.34 -2.67
C HIS A 41 -2.43 19.37 -2.60
N GLY A 42 -1.18 18.95 -2.81
CA GLY A 42 0.00 19.81 -3.05
C GLY A 42 0.35 19.87 -4.54
N GLY A 43 1.55 20.33 -4.87
CA GLY A 43 2.03 20.41 -6.26
C GLY A 43 2.18 19.06 -6.97
N GLY A 44 2.38 17.97 -6.21
CA GLY A 44 2.55 16.62 -6.74
C GLY A 44 2.95 15.62 -5.69
N VAL A 45 3.09 14.37 -6.12
CA VAL A 45 3.62 13.25 -5.33
C VAL A 45 4.82 12.69 -6.05
N GLY A 46 5.89 12.41 -5.32
CA GLY A 46 7.10 11.90 -5.93
C GLY A 46 7.84 10.90 -5.06
N VAL A 47 8.90 10.37 -5.65
CA VAL A 47 9.82 9.45 -5.01
C VAL A 47 11.24 9.74 -5.48
N THR A 48 12.17 9.63 -4.56
CA THR A 48 13.60 9.53 -4.85
C THR A 48 14.00 8.10 -4.58
N LEU A 49 14.57 7.45 -5.60
CA LEU A 49 15.07 6.08 -5.56
C LEU A 49 16.59 6.13 -5.68
N ASP A 50 17.28 5.54 -4.73
CA ASP A 50 18.73 5.39 -4.71
C ASP A 50 19.11 3.91 -4.77
N GLY A 51 20.33 3.60 -5.27
CA GLY A 51 20.84 2.23 -5.38
C GLY A 51 20.32 1.43 -6.58
N CYS A 52 19.73 2.09 -7.59
CA CYS A 52 19.45 1.44 -8.87
C CYS A 52 20.76 1.18 -9.62
N PRO A 53 20.99 -0.04 -10.15
CA PRO A 53 22.18 -0.32 -10.95
C PRO A 53 22.29 0.62 -12.17
N PRO A 54 23.52 1.03 -12.58
CA PRO A 54 23.70 1.75 -13.84
C PRO A 54 23.51 0.81 -15.04
N ARG A 55 23.32 1.41 -16.22
CA ARG A 55 23.18 0.72 -17.52
C ARG A 55 21.92 -0.13 -17.66
N LEU A 56 20.92 0.07 -16.81
CA LEU A 56 19.60 -0.49 -17.01
C LEU A 56 18.86 0.41 -18.01
N GLU A 57 18.31 -0.17 -19.06
CA GLU A 57 17.33 0.51 -19.90
C GLU A 57 16.08 0.80 -19.06
N LEU A 58 15.63 2.01 -19.04
CA LEU A 58 14.46 2.45 -18.26
C LEU A 58 13.78 3.60 -18.96
N THR A 59 12.58 3.36 -19.45
CA THR A 59 11.78 4.39 -20.09
C THR A 59 10.66 4.87 -19.16
N ARG A 60 10.16 6.06 -19.42
CA ARG A 60 8.99 6.61 -18.76
C ARG A 60 7.76 5.72 -18.97
N GLU A 61 7.60 5.20 -20.17
CA GLU A 61 6.47 4.39 -20.62
C GLU A 61 6.39 3.08 -19.83
N GLU A 62 7.52 2.45 -19.52
CA GLU A 62 7.55 1.23 -18.69
C GLU A 62 7.05 1.49 -17.28
N ILE A 63 7.41 2.62 -16.68
CA ILE A 63 6.90 3.02 -15.35
C ILE A 63 5.42 3.38 -15.44
N GLN A 64 5.01 4.04 -16.53
CA GLN A 64 3.64 4.50 -16.73
C GLN A 64 2.64 3.35 -16.78
N VAL A 65 3.01 2.19 -17.33
CA VAL A 65 2.16 0.98 -17.36
C VAL A 65 1.66 0.62 -15.94
N ASP A 66 2.55 0.61 -14.95
CA ASP A 66 2.17 0.30 -13.57
C ASP A 66 1.36 1.42 -12.92
N LEU A 67 1.68 2.68 -13.23
CA LEU A 67 0.91 3.82 -12.75
C LEU A 67 -0.49 3.87 -13.35
N ASP A 68 -0.65 3.49 -14.61
CA ASP A 68 -1.95 3.38 -15.26
C ASP A 68 -2.83 2.31 -14.58
N ARG A 69 -2.25 1.21 -14.12
CA ARG A 69 -2.97 0.20 -13.33
C ARG A 69 -3.36 0.70 -11.94
N ARG A 70 -2.65 1.69 -11.37
CA ARG A 70 -2.90 2.29 -10.06
C ARG A 70 -3.85 3.49 -10.10
N ARG A 71 -3.86 4.28 -11.18
CA ARG A 71 -4.57 5.57 -11.26
C ARG A 71 -6.04 5.48 -10.85
N PRO A 72 -6.62 6.58 -10.32
CA PRO A 72 -8.06 6.65 -10.03
C PRO A 72 -8.88 6.66 -11.33
N GLY A 73 -10.19 6.36 -11.24
CA GLY A 73 -11.10 6.47 -12.38
C GLY A 73 -11.07 5.28 -13.35
N GLN A 74 -10.45 4.15 -12.98
CA GLN A 74 -10.31 2.99 -13.88
C GLN A 74 -11.60 2.21 -14.11
N SER A 75 -12.54 2.27 -13.17
CA SER A 75 -13.78 1.52 -13.26
C SER A 75 -14.89 2.14 -12.41
N ARG A 76 -16.13 1.70 -12.64
CA ARG A 76 -17.31 2.16 -11.88
C ARG A 76 -17.30 1.82 -10.39
N ILE A 77 -16.44 0.89 -9.96
CA ILE A 77 -16.29 0.50 -8.56
C ILE A 77 -15.16 1.25 -7.84
N THR A 78 -14.44 2.10 -8.54
CA THR A 78 -13.38 2.96 -7.99
C THR A 78 -13.88 4.39 -7.79
N THR A 79 -13.00 5.27 -7.29
CA THR A 79 -13.33 6.70 -7.13
C THR A 79 -13.65 7.35 -8.47
N PRO A 80 -14.60 8.30 -8.53
CA PRO A 80 -14.91 9.05 -9.74
C PRO A 80 -13.82 10.07 -10.15
N ARG A 81 -12.82 10.30 -9.31
CA ARG A 81 -11.67 11.15 -9.66
C ARG A 81 -10.94 10.54 -10.85
N ASP A 82 -10.61 11.34 -11.84
CA ASP A 82 -9.81 10.94 -12.99
C ASP A 82 -8.54 11.77 -13.07
N GLU A 83 -7.39 11.11 -13.03
CA GLU A 83 -6.06 11.68 -13.21
C GLU A 83 -5.19 10.71 -14.00
N ALA A 84 -4.46 11.24 -14.97
CA ALA A 84 -3.59 10.43 -15.82
C ALA A 84 -2.35 9.88 -15.09
N ASP A 85 -2.04 10.37 -13.89
CA ASP A 85 -0.83 10.02 -13.11
C ASP A 85 0.45 9.98 -13.94
N ALA A 86 0.57 10.93 -14.91
CA ALA A 86 1.69 10.98 -15.82
C ALA A 86 3.01 11.24 -15.06
N VAL A 87 3.92 10.28 -15.12
CA VAL A 87 5.21 10.38 -14.42
C VAL A 87 6.20 11.23 -15.22
N GLU A 88 6.96 12.05 -14.49
CA GLU A 88 8.14 12.77 -14.97
C GLU A 88 9.37 12.15 -14.31
N ILE A 89 10.38 11.77 -15.09
CA ILE A 89 11.71 11.37 -14.57
C ILE A 89 12.57 12.63 -14.57
N LEU A 90 13.05 13.04 -13.39
CA LEU A 90 13.75 14.29 -13.19
C LEU A 90 15.29 14.13 -13.15
N SER A 91 15.77 12.92 -12.83
CA SER A 91 17.19 12.61 -12.69
C SER A 91 17.46 11.12 -12.73
N GLY A 92 18.73 10.73 -12.84
CA GLY A 92 19.19 9.34 -12.71
C GLY A 92 19.02 8.49 -13.96
N VAL A 93 18.48 9.05 -15.06
CA VAL A 93 18.31 8.41 -16.35
C VAL A 93 18.78 9.37 -17.44
N THR A 94 19.55 8.87 -18.40
CA THR A 94 20.00 9.66 -19.56
C THR A 94 18.83 9.95 -20.52
N PRO A 95 18.95 10.92 -21.43
CA PRO A 95 17.95 11.14 -22.47
C PRO A 95 17.66 9.91 -23.33
N ASP A 96 18.64 9.02 -23.50
CA ASP A 96 18.50 7.76 -24.25
C ASP A 96 17.86 6.64 -23.40
N GLY A 97 17.41 6.92 -22.18
CA GLY A 97 16.69 5.96 -21.34
C GLY A 97 17.61 4.98 -20.60
N ILE A 98 18.84 5.36 -20.26
CA ILE A 98 19.79 4.49 -19.54
C ILE A 98 20.02 5.01 -18.12
N THR A 99 19.90 4.15 -17.11
CA THR A 99 20.17 4.53 -15.71
C THR A 99 21.65 4.84 -15.50
N THR A 100 21.94 5.87 -14.70
CA THR A 100 23.31 6.37 -14.46
C THR A 100 23.95 5.82 -13.17
N GLY A 101 23.18 5.10 -12.32
CA GLY A 101 23.62 4.69 -10.98
C GLY A 101 23.55 5.81 -9.93
N THR A 102 23.06 7.00 -10.31
CA THR A 102 22.75 8.09 -9.40
C THR A 102 21.27 8.07 -9.01
N PRO A 103 20.84 8.83 -7.98
CA PRO A 103 19.44 8.81 -7.55
C PRO A 103 18.46 9.16 -8.67
N ILE A 104 17.43 8.33 -8.84
CA ILE A 104 16.32 8.55 -9.78
C ILE A 104 15.23 9.33 -9.06
N GLY A 105 15.00 10.56 -9.50
CA GLY A 105 13.88 11.40 -9.05
C GLY A 105 12.69 11.23 -9.98
N MET A 106 11.51 10.88 -9.42
CA MET A 106 10.27 10.75 -10.18
C MET A 106 9.15 11.57 -9.54
N LEU A 107 8.35 12.24 -10.35
CA LEU A 107 7.27 13.12 -9.94
C LEU A 107 6.01 12.88 -10.77
N VAL A 108 4.86 12.85 -10.10
CA VAL A 108 3.53 12.97 -10.73
C VAL A 108 2.86 14.23 -10.21
N ARG A 109 2.49 15.15 -11.10
CA ARG A 109 1.84 16.40 -10.73
C ARG A 109 0.36 16.20 -10.44
N ASN A 110 -0.14 16.91 -9.43
CA ASN A 110 -1.57 16.95 -9.16
C ASN A 110 -2.23 17.96 -10.11
N LYS A 111 -3.21 17.51 -10.91
CA LYS A 111 -3.93 18.36 -11.89
C LYS A 111 -5.37 18.66 -11.50
N ASN A 112 -6.07 17.70 -10.90
CA ASN A 112 -7.51 17.76 -10.61
C ASN A 112 -7.79 17.76 -9.09
N GLN A 113 -7.11 18.66 -8.35
CA GLN A 113 -7.36 18.83 -6.92
C GLN A 113 -8.45 19.89 -6.70
N LYS A 114 -9.54 19.51 -6.03
CA LYS A 114 -10.60 20.44 -5.62
C LYS A 114 -10.49 20.68 -4.13
N SER A 115 -9.59 21.58 -3.71
CA SER A 115 -9.36 21.88 -2.29
C SER A 115 -10.57 22.51 -1.61
N GLY A 116 -11.43 23.22 -2.33
CA GLY A 116 -12.67 23.82 -1.82
C GLY A 116 -13.66 22.81 -1.24
N ASP A 117 -13.73 21.62 -1.81
CA ASP A 117 -14.65 20.56 -1.34
C ASP A 117 -14.36 20.09 0.11
N TYR A 118 -13.18 20.41 0.66
CA TYR A 118 -12.76 20.03 2.01
C TYR A 118 -12.79 21.17 3.02
N LEU A 119 -12.67 22.43 2.57
CA LEU A 119 -12.54 23.58 3.44
C LEU A 119 -13.90 24.14 3.89
N ASP A 120 -14.94 23.97 3.06
CA ASP A 120 -16.27 24.50 3.28
C ASP A 120 -17.25 23.49 3.91
N ASN A 121 -16.77 22.33 4.34
CA ASN A 121 -17.55 21.22 4.88
C ASN A 121 -17.19 20.87 6.33
N ASP A 122 -18.06 20.10 7.01
CA ASP A 122 -17.84 19.52 8.33
C ASP A 122 -16.50 18.79 8.48
N MET A 123 -15.89 18.34 7.36
CA MET A 123 -14.57 17.72 7.33
C MET A 123 -13.44 18.66 7.75
N ALA A 124 -13.63 19.96 7.64
CA ALA A 124 -12.65 20.95 8.14
C ALA A 124 -12.58 20.97 9.67
N VAL A 125 -13.70 20.74 10.33
CA VAL A 125 -13.84 20.89 11.77
C VAL A 125 -13.99 19.57 12.53
N ALA A 126 -14.36 18.46 11.86
CA ALA A 126 -14.56 17.16 12.48
C ALA A 126 -13.51 16.14 12.02
N TYR A 127 -13.24 15.13 12.85
CA TYR A 127 -12.41 14.01 12.50
C TYR A 127 -13.23 12.94 11.75
N ARG A 128 -12.77 12.50 10.61
CA ARG A 128 -13.39 11.38 9.90
C ARG A 128 -13.17 10.09 10.69
N PRO A 129 -14.22 9.32 11.04
CA PRO A 129 -14.08 8.06 11.75
C PRO A 129 -13.14 7.09 11.00
N SER A 130 -12.23 6.43 11.72
CA SER A 130 -11.22 5.51 11.15
C SER A 130 -10.26 6.10 10.10
N HIS A 131 -10.29 7.41 9.86
CA HIS A 131 -9.26 8.12 9.09
C HIS A 131 -8.09 8.56 10.00
N ALA A 132 -6.98 8.99 9.41
CA ALA A 132 -5.80 9.41 10.15
C ALA A 132 -5.89 10.82 10.78
N ASP A 133 -7.02 11.51 10.66
CA ASP A 133 -7.17 12.93 11.05
C ASP A 133 -6.76 13.20 12.51
N ALA A 134 -7.37 12.48 13.45
CA ALA A 134 -7.09 12.66 14.89
C ALA A 134 -5.65 12.26 15.27
N THR A 135 -5.11 11.21 14.66
CA THR A 135 -3.77 10.72 14.97
C THR A 135 -2.67 11.64 14.41
N TYR A 136 -2.92 12.30 13.28
CA TYR A 136 -2.00 13.30 12.73
C TYR A 136 -1.99 14.56 13.58
N ASP A 137 -3.16 15.05 14.01
CA ASP A 137 -3.25 16.19 14.95
C ASP A 137 -2.57 15.86 16.28
N ALA A 138 -2.80 14.68 16.83
CA ALA A 138 -2.17 14.25 18.08
C ALA A 138 -0.64 14.14 17.98
N LYS A 139 -0.13 13.70 16.83
CA LYS A 139 1.31 13.49 16.63
C LYS A 139 2.03 14.76 16.22
N TYR A 140 1.49 15.51 15.26
CA TYR A 140 2.19 16.62 14.62
C TYR A 140 1.65 17.99 15.05
N GLY A 141 0.53 18.07 15.77
CA GLY A 141 -0.15 19.31 16.12
C GLY A 141 -0.81 20.02 14.92
N VAL A 142 -0.77 19.40 13.75
CA VAL A 142 -1.31 19.91 12.49
C VAL A 142 -1.64 18.75 11.55
N ARG A 143 -2.72 18.90 10.79
CA ARG A 143 -3.09 17.95 9.72
C ARG A 143 -3.37 18.67 8.40
N THR A 144 -3.16 17.99 7.30
CA THR A 144 -3.62 18.43 5.98
C THR A 144 -5.10 18.03 5.85
N ILE A 145 -6.01 19.01 5.90
CA ILE A 145 -7.46 18.79 5.81
C ILE A 145 -7.81 18.32 4.40
N ALA A 146 -7.33 19.03 3.37
CA ALA A 146 -7.58 18.68 1.99
C ALA A 146 -6.95 17.32 1.63
N GLY A 147 -7.79 16.33 1.31
CA GLY A 147 -7.39 15.00 0.85
C GLY A 147 -6.60 14.15 1.83
N GLY A 148 -6.34 14.62 3.06
CA GLY A 148 -5.59 13.88 4.09
C GLY A 148 -4.06 13.84 3.90
N GLY A 149 -3.49 14.66 3.02
CA GLY A 149 -2.04 14.84 2.84
C GLY A 149 -1.29 13.51 2.59
N ARG A 150 -0.30 13.23 3.44
CA ARG A 150 0.52 11.99 3.39
C ARG A 150 -0.24 10.71 3.78
N SER A 151 -1.39 10.81 4.45
CA SER A 151 -2.23 9.64 4.76
C SER A 151 -3.12 9.20 3.59
N SER A 152 -3.14 9.94 2.51
CA SER A 152 -3.92 9.65 1.30
C SER A 152 -3.34 8.46 0.53
N ALA A 153 -4.24 7.65 -0.07
CA ALA A 153 -3.82 6.59 -1.00
C ALA A 153 -3.02 7.11 -2.21
N ARG A 154 -3.08 8.41 -2.51
CA ARG A 154 -2.28 9.02 -3.58
C ARG A 154 -0.77 8.94 -3.31
N GLU A 155 -0.36 8.83 -2.07
CA GLU A 155 1.05 8.59 -1.67
C GLU A 155 1.63 7.32 -2.33
N THR A 156 0.80 6.33 -2.62
CA THR A 156 1.24 5.08 -3.27
C THR A 156 1.80 5.27 -4.69
N ILE A 157 1.57 6.42 -5.33
CA ILE A 157 2.21 6.76 -6.62
C ILE A 157 3.72 6.58 -6.55
N GLY A 158 4.37 7.12 -5.50
CA GLY A 158 5.82 6.98 -5.35
C GLY A 158 6.27 5.54 -5.17
N ARG A 159 5.46 4.72 -4.47
CA ARG A 159 5.75 3.29 -4.27
C ARG A 159 5.61 2.51 -5.56
N VAL A 160 4.56 2.77 -6.34
CA VAL A 160 4.31 2.08 -7.62
C VAL A 160 5.38 2.45 -8.64
N ALA A 161 5.73 3.73 -8.76
CA ALA A 161 6.80 4.18 -9.67
C ALA A 161 8.14 3.54 -9.33
N ALA A 162 8.54 3.51 -8.06
CA ALA A 162 9.76 2.83 -7.63
C ALA A 162 9.67 1.30 -7.74
N GLY A 163 8.48 0.75 -7.51
CA GLY A 163 8.18 -0.68 -7.66
C GLY A 163 8.33 -1.17 -9.09
N ALA A 164 7.94 -0.36 -10.09
CA ALA A 164 8.15 -0.66 -11.51
C ALA A 164 9.65 -0.84 -11.84
N VAL A 165 10.49 0.06 -11.32
CA VAL A 165 11.96 -0.05 -11.48
C VAL A 165 12.49 -1.29 -10.76
N ALA A 166 12.07 -1.55 -9.51
CA ALA A 166 12.49 -2.71 -8.74
C ALA A 166 12.10 -4.02 -9.43
N ARG A 167 10.87 -4.12 -9.93
CA ARG A 167 10.38 -5.29 -10.68
C ARG A 167 11.23 -5.56 -11.92
N LYS A 168 11.61 -4.52 -12.67
CA LYS A 168 12.50 -4.66 -13.81
C LYS A 168 13.88 -5.17 -13.41
N VAL A 169 14.47 -4.63 -12.34
CA VAL A 169 15.76 -5.10 -11.81
C VAL A 169 15.67 -6.57 -11.41
N LEU A 170 14.64 -6.98 -10.68
CA LEU A 170 14.44 -8.37 -10.24
C LEU A 170 14.23 -9.31 -11.42
N LYS A 171 13.46 -8.90 -12.42
CA LYS A 171 13.22 -9.69 -13.64
C LYS A 171 14.52 -9.95 -14.43
N ILE A 172 15.32 -8.89 -14.62
CA ILE A 172 16.57 -9.00 -15.41
C ILE A 172 17.65 -9.76 -14.64
N SER A 173 17.77 -9.53 -13.32
CA SER A 173 18.84 -10.13 -12.53
C SER A 173 18.60 -11.60 -12.17
N HIS A 174 17.36 -11.98 -11.91
CA HIS A 174 17.02 -13.31 -11.37
C HIS A 174 15.80 -13.96 -12.03
N GLY A 175 15.16 -13.33 -13.01
CA GLY A 175 13.93 -13.84 -13.61
C GLY A 175 12.72 -13.78 -12.68
N ILE A 176 12.85 -13.11 -11.53
CA ILE A 176 11.76 -13.01 -10.55
C ILE A 176 10.58 -12.27 -11.18
N GLU A 177 9.40 -12.83 -11.03
CA GLU A 177 8.13 -12.26 -11.43
C GLU A 177 7.25 -12.01 -10.22
N VAL A 178 6.70 -10.79 -10.10
CA VAL A 178 5.82 -10.39 -8.99
C VAL A 178 4.45 -10.07 -9.54
N LEU A 179 3.45 -10.83 -9.10
CA LEU A 179 2.06 -10.70 -9.49
C LEU A 179 1.19 -10.52 -8.25
N ALA A 180 0.05 -9.84 -8.39
CA ALA A 180 -0.90 -9.69 -7.29
C ALA A 180 -2.32 -9.62 -7.84
N TYR A 181 -3.26 -10.22 -7.10
CA TYR A 181 -4.67 -10.27 -7.43
C TYR A 181 -5.56 -10.13 -6.20
N VAL A 182 -6.82 -9.78 -6.40
CA VAL A 182 -7.83 -9.73 -5.33
C VAL A 182 -8.30 -11.16 -5.08
N SER A 183 -7.91 -11.73 -3.94
CA SER A 183 -8.24 -13.10 -3.55
C SER A 183 -9.51 -13.21 -2.72
N LYS A 184 -9.96 -12.10 -2.08
CA LYS A 184 -11.16 -12.14 -1.24
C LYS A 184 -11.82 -10.77 -1.13
N VAL A 185 -13.15 -10.74 -1.19
CA VAL A 185 -13.98 -9.57 -0.87
C VAL A 185 -15.03 -10.01 0.15
N GLN A 186 -14.94 -9.50 1.39
CA GLN A 186 -15.65 -10.01 2.57
C GLN A 186 -15.48 -11.53 2.72
N GLU A 187 -16.60 -12.28 2.61
CA GLU A 187 -16.63 -13.75 2.69
C GLU A 187 -16.41 -14.46 1.35
N ILE A 188 -16.43 -13.73 0.23
CA ILE A 188 -16.28 -14.30 -1.11
C ILE A 188 -14.80 -14.41 -1.42
N GLY A 189 -14.26 -15.61 -1.43
CA GLY A 189 -12.91 -15.96 -1.84
C GLY A 189 -12.86 -16.52 -3.25
N CYS A 190 -11.66 -16.67 -3.80
CA CYS A 190 -11.39 -17.36 -5.05
C CYS A 190 -10.43 -18.53 -4.82
N ASP A 191 -10.42 -19.47 -5.77
CA ASP A 191 -9.45 -20.55 -5.83
C ASP A 191 -8.57 -20.35 -7.08
N VAL A 192 -7.33 -19.95 -6.85
CA VAL A 192 -6.36 -19.61 -7.90
C VAL A 192 -5.07 -20.36 -7.62
N ASP A 193 -4.60 -21.08 -8.64
CA ASP A 193 -3.30 -21.72 -8.61
C ASP A 193 -2.19 -20.66 -8.75
N ASP A 194 -1.38 -20.50 -7.71
CA ASP A 194 -0.30 -19.53 -7.64
C ASP A 194 0.80 -19.72 -8.71
N ASP A 195 0.89 -20.89 -9.31
CA ASP A 195 1.88 -21.21 -10.33
C ASP A 195 1.46 -20.78 -11.75
N SER A 196 0.16 -20.73 -12.04
CA SER A 196 -0.34 -20.69 -13.42
C SER A 196 -0.98 -19.38 -13.85
N PHE A 197 -1.57 -18.57 -12.95
CA PHE A 197 -2.26 -17.34 -13.37
C PHE A 197 -1.29 -16.30 -13.96
N THR A 198 -1.79 -15.49 -14.88
CA THR A 198 -1.04 -14.45 -15.59
C THR A 198 -1.54 -13.04 -15.24
N MET A 199 -0.82 -12.03 -15.68
CA MET A 199 -1.26 -10.63 -15.54
C MET A 199 -2.51 -10.38 -16.39
N GLU A 200 -2.65 -11.03 -17.55
CA GLU A 200 -3.82 -10.97 -18.40
C GLU A 200 -5.06 -11.51 -17.68
N ASP A 201 -4.92 -12.61 -16.94
CA ASP A 201 -6.01 -13.16 -16.13
C ASP A 201 -6.44 -12.19 -15.04
N VAL A 202 -5.49 -11.55 -14.36
CA VAL A 202 -5.76 -10.52 -13.35
C VAL A 202 -6.48 -9.33 -13.97
N ASP A 203 -6.06 -8.86 -15.13
CA ASP A 203 -6.62 -7.69 -15.79
C ASP A 203 -7.89 -7.99 -16.62
N SER A 204 -8.31 -9.27 -16.69
CA SER A 204 -9.50 -9.70 -17.44
C SER A 204 -10.81 -9.09 -16.94
N ASN A 205 -10.85 -8.63 -15.69
CA ASN A 205 -12.03 -8.04 -15.07
C ASN A 205 -11.69 -6.87 -14.13
N ILE A 206 -12.71 -6.06 -13.79
CA ILE A 206 -12.54 -4.83 -13.00
C ILE A 206 -12.26 -5.08 -11.52
N VAL A 207 -12.50 -6.29 -11.01
CA VAL A 207 -12.17 -6.70 -9.63
C VAL A 207 -10.70 -7.09 -9.53
N ARG A 208 -10.09 -7.48 -10.64
CA ARG A 208 -8.71 -7.99 -10.71
C ARG A 208 -8.53 -9.32 -9.97
N CYS A 209 -9.48 -10.22 -10.15
CA CYS A 209 -9.45 -11.59 -9.68
C CYS A 209 -9.32 -12.54 -10.88
N PRO A 210 -8.30 -13.42 -10.94
CA PRO A 210 -8.13 -14.38 -12.04
C PRO A 210 -9.27 -15.39 -12.18
N ASP A 211 -9.97 -15.71 -11.08
CA ASP A 211 -11.15 -16.54 -11.05
C ASP A 211 -12.37 -15.72 -11.48
N GLY A 212 -12.87 -15.96 -12.70
CA GLY A 212 -13.99 -15.22 -13.29
C GLY A 212 -15.32 -15.38 -12.54
N GLU A 213 -15.61 -16.58 -12.01
CA GLU A 213 -16.85 -16.83 -11.27
C GLU A 213 -16.82 -16.09 -9.91
N ALA A 214 -15.72 -16.18 -9.20
CA ALA A 214 -15.52 -15.43 -7.96
C ALA A 214 -15.55 -13.91 -8.22
N ALA A 215 -14.96 -13.45 -9.32
CA ALA A 215 -14.96 -12.04 -9.70
C ALA A 215 -16.36 -11.47 -9.91
N GLU A 216 -17.28 -12.24 -10.53
CA GLU A 216 -18.67 -11.83 -10.69
C GLU A 216 -19.39 -11.70 -9.34
N LEU A 217 -19.25 -12.69 -8.46
CA LEU A 217 -19.83 -12.65 -7.11
C LEU A 217 -19.26 -11.48 -6.27
N MET A 218 -17.96 -11.27 -6.35
CA MET A 218 -17.30 -10.13 -5.69
C MET A 218 -17.86 -8.81 -6.22
N LEU A 219 -18.02 -8.67 -7.52
CA LEU A 219 -18.55 -7.48 -8.16
C LEU A 219 -19.99 -7.18 -7.73
N GLU A 220 -20.85 -8.19 -7.69
CA GLU A 220 -22.22 -8.06 -7.20
C GLU A 220 -22.26 -7.59 -5.74
N ARG A 221 -21.39 -8.16 -4.91
CA ARG A 221 -21.26 -7.76 -3.49
C ARG A 221 -20.80 -6.31 -3.36
N ILE A 222 -19.78 -5.89 -4.09
CA ILE A 222 -19.27 -4.52 -4.11
C ILE A 222 -20.39 -3.55 -4.53
N ASP A 223 -21.11 -3.86 -5.60
CA ASP A 223 -22.20 -3.02 -6.11
C ASP A 223 -23.35 -2.88 -5.10
N LYS A 224 -23.72 -3.97 -4.41
CA LYS A 224 -24.74 -3.96 -3.36
C LYS A 224 -24.36 -3.03 -2.21
N ILE A 225 -23.13 -3.12 -1.73
CA ILE A 225 -22.64 -2.30 -0.61
C ILE A 225 -22.49 -0.85 -1.03
N ARG A 226 -21.99 -0.58 -2.24
CA ARG A 226 -21.86 0.77 -2.81
C ARG A 226 -23.23 1.45 -2.94
N LYS A 227 -24.25 0.75 -3.45
CA LYS A 227 -25.62 1.27 -3.55
C LYS A 227 -26.22 1.61 -2.19
N ALA A 228 -25.80 0.93 -1.12
CA ALA A 228 -26.18 1.26 0.27
C ALA A 228 -25.38 2.43 0.86
N GLY A 229 -24.51 3.10 0.09
CA GLY A 229 -23.66 4.21 0.56
C GLY A 229 -22.58 3.75 1.56
N ASN A 230 -22.14 2.51 1.48
CA ASN A 230 -21.16 1.91 2.39
C ASN A 230 -19.92 1.42 1.64
N SER A 231 -18.93 0.93 2.35
CA SER A 231 -17.67 0.38 1.83
C SER A 231 -17.41 -1.04 2.36
N ILE A 232 -16.54 -1.76 1.71
CA ILE A 232 -16.24 -3.16 1.96
C ILE A 232 -14.73 -3.38 1.89
N GLY A 233 -14.22 -4.30 2.70
CA GLY A 233 -12.83 -4.71 2.73
C GLY A 233 -12.59 -5.98 1.94
N GLY A 234 -11.31 -6.34 1.80
CA GLY A 234 -10.90 -7.54 1.08
C GLY A 234 -9.45 -7.92 1.35
N VAL A 235 -9.00 -8.95 0.66
CA VAL A 235 -7.63 -9.45 0.71
C VAL A 235 -7.03 -9.41 -0.68
N VAL A 236 -5.78 -9.00 -0.76
CA VAL A 236 -4.95 -9.09 -1.96
C VAL A 236 -3.87 -10.11 -1.70
N THR A 237 -3.76 -11.11 -2.57
CA THR A 237 -2.66 -12.07 -2.59
C THR A 237 -1.58 -11.58 -3.55
N CYS A 238 -0.33 -11.65 -3.11
CA CYS A 238 0.83 -11.33 -3.91
C CYS A 238 1.74 -12.56 -3.98
N VAL A 239 2.11 -12.94 -5.20
CA VAL A 239 2.97 -14.08 -5.50
C VAL A 239 4.23 -13.58 -6.19
N ALA A 240 5.40 -13.93 -5.65
CA ALA A 240 6.66 -13.75 -6.32
C ALA A 240 7.19 -15.12 -6.76
N ARG A 241 7.30 -15.32 -8.07
CA ARG A 241 7.79 -16.56 -8.70
C ARG A 241 9.28 -16.47 -9.01
N ASN A 242 9.92 -17.61 -9.14
CA ASN A 242 11.35 -17.73 -9.46
C ASN A 242 12.26 -17.04 -8.41
N VAL A 243 11.82 -17.00 -7.16
CA VAL A 243 12.62 -16.43 -6.08
C VAL A 243 13.74 -17.40 -5.73
N PRO A 244 15.02 -17.01 -5.81
CA PRO A 244 16.11 -17.90 -5.42
C PRO A 244 16.07 -18.19 -3.92
N ALA A 245 16.51 -19.37 -3.52
CA ALA A 245 16.72 -19.68 -2.11
C ALA A 245 17.82 -18.79 -1.52
N GLY A 246 17.67 -18.41 -0.23
CA GLY A 246 18.71 -17.70 0.50
C GLY A 246 18.48 -16.20 0.70
N LEU A 247 17.33 -15.64 0.29
CA LEU A 247 16.98 -14.24 0.57
C LEU A 247 16.38 -14.12 1.97
N GLY A 248 16.76 -13.07 2.68
CA GLY A 248 16.38 -12.80 4.06
C GLY A 248 17.58 -12.84 4.99
N SER A 249 17.50 -12.10 6.11
CA SER A 249 18.61 -11.96 7.06
C SER A 249 18.11 -12.03 8.50
N PRO A 250 17.86 -13.23 9.04
CA PRO A 250 17.50 -13.41 10.44
C PRO A 250 18.55 -12.77 11.37
N VAL A 251 18.21 -12.34 12.58
CA VAL A 251 16.97 -12.63 13.31
C VAL A 251 15.84 -11.67 12.97
N PHE A 252 16.09 -10.35 12.91
CA PHE A 252 15.03 -9.32 12.75
C PHE A 252 14.71 -8.97 11.31
N ASP A 253 15.64 -9.15 10.39
CA ASP A 253 15.45 -8.86 8.97
C ASP A 253 15.08 -10.13 8.18
N LYS A 254 14.21 -10.95 8.76
CA LYS A 254 13.57 -12.05 8.06
C LYS A 254 12.84 -11.54 6.83
N LEU A 255 12.81 -12.32 5.74
CA LEU A 255 12.16 -11.90 4.51
C LEU A 255 10.68 -11.53 4.73
N GLU A 256 9.92 -12.37 5.44
CA GLU A 256 8.52 -12.11 5.77
C GLU A 256 8.35 -10.87 6.67
N ALA A 257 9.31 -10.56 7.55
CA ALA A 257 9.26 -9.37 8.40
C ALA A 257 9.44 -8.09 7.59
N ASP A 258 10.38 -8.06 6.63
CA ASP A 258 10.57 -6.92 5.73
C ASP A 258 9.39 -6.76 4.76
N LEU A 259 8.84 -7.87 4.24
CA LEU A 259 7.63 -7.87 3.42
C LEU A 259 6.42 -7.35 4.22
N ALA A 260 6.23 -7.82 5.46
CA ALA A 260 5.17 -7.35 6.35
C ALA A 260 5.29 -5.85 6.61
N LYS A 261 6.49 -5.34 6.90
CA LYS A 261 6.74 -3.90 7.10
C LYS A 261 6.36 -3.09 5.86
N ALA A 262 6.72 -3.56 4.66
CA ALA A 262 6.37 -2.90 3.40
C ALA A 262 4.86 -2.90 3.19
N CYS A 263 4.21 -4.06 3.25
CA CYS A 263 2.78 -4.24 3.02
C CYS A 263 1.91 -3.52 4.05
N MET A 264 2.25 -3.62 5.36
CA MET A 264 1.52 -2.94 6.43
C MET A 264 1.68 -1.42 6.41
N SER A 265 2.66 -0.89 5.68
CA SER A 265 2.82 0.55 5.46
C SER A 265 1.89 1.09 4.35
N ILE A 266 1.22 0.25 3.58
CA ILE A 266 0.24 0.66 2.57
C ILE A 266 -1.01 1.22 3.27
N PRO A 267 -1.57 2.36 2.80
CA PRO A 267 -2.81 2.89 3.38
C PRO A 267 -3.94 1.84 3.40
N ALA A 268 -4.66 1.77 4.51
CA ALA A 268 -5.75 0.83 4.79
C ALA A 268 -5.35 -0.64 5.00
N ALA A 269 -4.10 -1.05 4.82
CA ALA A 269 -3.63 -2.38 5.21
C ALA A 269 -3.80 -2.59 6.72
N LYS A 270 -4.32 -3.76 7.13
CA LYS A 270 -4.63 -4.11 8.53
C LYS A 270 -4.22 -5.53 8.93
N GLY A 271 -3.87 -6.37 7.97
CA GLY A 271 -3.38 -7.72 8.21
C GLY A 271 -2.35 -8.10 7.16
N PHE A 272 -1.46 -8.99 7.54
CA PHE A 272 -0.43 -9.59 6.70
C PHE A 272 -0.28 -11.04 7.10
N GLU A 273 -0.23 -11.93 6.12
CA GLU A 273 0.04 -13.36 6.31
C GLU A 273 1.06 -13.80 5.27
N SER A 274 1.87 -14.82 5.62
CA SER A 274 2.81 -15.51 4.74
C SER A 274 2.40 -16.97 4.65
N GLY A 275 2.26 -17.50 3.44
CA GLY A 275 1.74 -18.86 3.23
C GLY A 275 0.35 -19.05 3.84
N ASP A 276 0.11 -20.19 4.48
CA ASP A 276 -1.19 -20.50 5.12
C ASP A 276 -1.57 -19.51 6.25
N GLY A 277 -0.63 -18.74 6.77
CA GLY A 277 -0.90 -17.71 7.77
C GLY A 277 -1.72 -18.22 8.96
N PHE A 278 -2.86 -17.58 9.25
CA PHE A 278 -3.75 -17.97 10.34
C PHE A 278 -4.41 -19.32 10.13
N GLU A 279 -4.73 -19.71 8.89
CA GLU A 279 -5.34 -21.03 8.59
C GLU A 279 -4.39 -22.18 8.94
N GLY A 280 -3.08 -21.98 8.83
CA GLY A 280 -2.07 -22.94 9.27
C GLY A 280 -2.17 -23.32 10.75
N THR A 281 -2.75 -22.44 11.59
CA THR A 281 -2.95 -22.72 13.03
C THR A 281 -4.03 -23.79 13.29
N LEU A 282 -4.87 -24.08 12.31
CA LEU A 282 -5.91 -25.11 12.38
C LEU A 282 -5.38 -26.49 12.00
N LEU A 283 -4.17 -26.57 11.45
CA LEU A 283 -3.55 -27.80 11.00
C LEU A 283 -2.64 -28.40 12.09
N SER A 284 -2.52 -29.72 12.07
CA SER A 284 -1.46 -30.39 12.84
C SER A 284 -0.10 -30.17 12.18
N GLY A 285 1.00 -30.34 12.94
CA GLY A 285 2.34 -30.21 12.38
C GLY A 285 2.60 -31.12 11.17
N LYS A 286 2.02 -32.33 11.16
CA LYS A 286 2.14 -33.24 10.03
C LYS A 286 1.42 -32.74 8.78
N GLU A 287 0.29 -32.09 8.94
CA GLU A 287 -0.51 -31.53 7.83
C GLU A 287 0.10 -30.24 7.29
N HIS A 288 0.71 -29.43 8.17
CA HIS A 288 1.29 -28.13 7.81
C HIS A 288 2.73 -28.25 7.26
N ASN A 289 3.49 -29.29 7.65
CA ASN A 289 4.89 -29.39 7.26
C ASN A 289 5.06 -29.62 5.76
N ASP A 290 5.84 -28.75 5.12
CA ASP A 290 6.24 -28.85 3.72
C ASP A 290 7.36 -29.92 3.59
N GLU A 291 7.00 -31.14 3.15
CA GLU A 291 7.96 -32.22 2.99
C GLU A 291 8.94 -31.93 1.84
N PHE A 292 10.24 -32.16 2.10
CA PHE A 292 11.29 -31.96 1.10
C PHE A 292 11.36 -33.10 0.08
N TYR A 293 11.78 -32.73 -1.13
CA TYR A 293 12.26 -33.67 -2.17
C TYR A 293 13.41 -33.03 -2.96
N ILE A 294 14.11 -33.86 -3.70
CA ILE A 294 15.14 -33.39 -4.65
C ILE A 294 14.52 -33.38 -6.04
N ASP A 295 14.48 -32.23 -6.64
CA ASP A 295 14.09 -32.08 -8.03
C ASP A 295 15.10 -32.78 -8.94
N GLN A 296 14.65 -33.71 -9.75
CA GLN A 296 15.53 -34.59 -10.54
C GLN A 296 16.14 -33.88 -11.75
N GLU A 297 15.56 -32.80 -12.22
CA GLU A 297 16.04 -32.04 -13.36
C GLU A 297 17.09 -30.99 -12.95
N THR A 298 16.82 -30.30 -11.84
CA THR A 298 17.67 -29.17 -11.38
C THR A 298 18.64 -29.59 -10.27
N GLY A 299 18.40 -30.70 -9.58
CA GLY A 299 19.13 -31.12 -8.37
C GLY A 299 18.83 -30.25 -7.16
N ALA A 300 17.88 -29.33 -7.25
CA ALA A 300 17.52 -28.43 -6.15
C ALA A 300 16.67 -29.14 -5.08
N THR A 301 16.84 -28.73 -3.85
CA THR A 301 15.90 -29.11 -2.78
C THR A 301 14.64 -28.28 -2.91
N ARG A 302 13.49 -28.94 -3.04
CA ARG A 302 12.17 -28.33 -3.19
C ARG A 302 11.22 -28.88 -2.14
N THR A 303 10.03 -28.29 -1.99
CA THR A 303 8.97 -28.75 -1.11
C THR A 303 7.76 -29.23 -1.88
N LYS A 304 7.05 -30.28 -1.38
CA LYS A 304 5.87 -30.85 -2.03
C LYS A 304 4.64 -29.96 -1.91
N THR A 305 4.60 -29.14 -0.88
CA THR A 305 3.56 -28.15 -0.61
C THR A 305 4.27 -26.81 -0.31
N ASN A 306 3.53 -25.72 -0.31
CA ASN A 306 4.06 -24.40 -0.04
C ASN A 306 3.28 -23.67 1.06
N ARG A 307 2.96 -24.38 2.14
CA ARG A 307 2.22 -23.83 3.29
C ARG A 307 2.99 -22.74 4.02
N SER A 308 4.32 -22.83 4.00
CA SER A 308 5.22 -21.80 4.53
C SER A 308 5.29 -20.55 3.65
N GLY A 309 4.66 -20.54 2.46
CA GLY A 309 4.69 -19.41 1.53
C GLY A 309 6.08 -19.07 1.03
N GLY A 310 6.93 -20.06 0.72
CA GLY A 310 8.26 -19.88 0.15
C GLY A 310 9.33 -19.37 1.14
N ILE A 311 9.02 -19.28 2.43
CA ILE A 311 9.90 -18.71 3.44
C ILE A 311 9.97 -19.66 4.65
N GLN A 312 11.17 -20.13 4.98
CA GLN A 312 11.41 -20.98 6.13
C GLN A 312 12.54 -20.40 6.98
N GLY A 313 12.30 -20.24 8.28
CA GLY A 313 13.25 -19.63 9.19
C GLY A 313 13.61 -18.16 8.87
N GLY A 314 12.78 -17.47 8.09
CA GLY A 314 13.05 -16.08 7.66
C GLY A 314 13.82 -15.97 6.33
N ILE A 315 14.04 -17.09 5.65
CA ILE A 315 14.87 -17.19 4.44
C ILE A 315 14.05 -17.85 3.33
N SER A 316 14.11 -17.33 2.11
CA SER A 316 13.46 -17.95 0.95
C SER A 316 14.03 -19.34 0.67
N ASN A 317 13.17 -20.30 0.33
CA ASN A 317 13.53 -21.70 0.13
C ASN A 317 13.56 -22.13 -1.36
N GLY A 318 13.24 -21.23 -2.28
CA GLY A 318 13.21 -21.50 -3.73
C GLY A 318 11.81 -21.77 -4.27
N GLU A 319 10.79 -21.86 -3.42
CA GLU A 319 9.39 -21.89 -3.81
C GLU A 319 8.84 -20.48 -4.05
N ASN A 320 7.62 -20.39 -4.60
CA ASN A 320 6.95 -19.09 -4.73
C ASN A 320 6.78 -18.42 -3.37
N VAL A 321 7.16 -17.15 -3.29
CA VAL A 321 6.86 -16.37 -2.09
C VAL A 321 5.43 -15.86 -2.18
N VAL A 322 4.58 -16.34 -1.26
CA VAL A 322 3.15 -16.04 -1.22
C VAL A 322 2.82 -15.27 0.05
N VAL A 323 2.20 -14.10 -0.12
CA VAL A 323 1.75 -13.26 0.99
C VAL A 323 0.35 -12.73 0.76
N HIS A 324 -0.42 -12.56 1.84
CA HIS A 324 -1.77 -12.05 1.82
C HIS A 324 -1.86 -10.76 2.63
N VAL A 325 -2.51 -9.74 2.07
CA VAL A 325 -2.65 -8.43 2.70
C VAL A 325 -4.13 -8.09 2.84
N ALA A 326 -4.59 -7.94 4.07
CA ALA A 326 -5.96 -7.55 4.35
C ALA A 326 -6.12 -6.04 4.37
N PHE A 327 -7.08 -5.53 3.60
CA PHE A 327 -7.45 -4.13 3.53
C PHE A 327 -8.80 -3.89 4.19
N LYS A 328 -8.84 -2.94 5.14
CA LYS A 328 -10.10 -2.54 5.77
C LYS A 328 -11.01 -1.80 4.77
N PRO A 329 -12.33 -1.74 5.02
CA PRO A 329 -13.22 -0.85 4.30
C PRO A 329 -12.74 0.60 4.33
N THR A 330 -12.94 1.35 3.24
CA THR A 330 -12.60 2.77 3.22
C THR A 330 -13.42 3.54 4.26
N SER A 331 -12.79 4.48 4.94
CA SER A 331 -13.43 5.22 6.04
C SER A 331 -14.44 6.28 5.58
N THR A 332 -14.30 6.78 4.36
CA THR A 332 -15.24 7.77 3.80
C THR A 332 -16.41 7.05 3.15
N ILE A 333 -17.60 7.15 3.77
CA ILE A 333 -18.85 6.51 3.33
C ILE A 333 -19.98 7.53 3.28
N GLY A 334 -21.04 7.21 2.52
CA GLY A 334 -22.23 8.06 2.38
C GLY A 334 -23.23 7.95 3.51
N GLN A 335 -22.97 7.11 4.52
CA GLN A 335 -23.81 6.95 5.69
C GLN A 335 -23.37 7.90 6.82
N ALA A 336 -24.33 8.39 7.59
CA ALA A 336 -24.06 9.23 8.75
C ALA A 336 -23.25 8.48 9.81
N GLN A 337 -22.22 9.13 10.36
CA GLN A 337 -21.36 8.60 11.39
C GLN A 337 -21.19 9.63 12.52
N VAL A 338 -21.01 9.14 13.75
CA VAL A 338 -20.72 9.99 14.90
C VAL A 338 -19.24 10.39 14.87
N SER A 339 -18.97 11.68 15.03
CA SER A 339 -17.62 12.22 15.11
C SER A 339 -17.53 13.32 16.16
N TYR A 340 -16.31 13.79 16.43
CA TYR A 340 -16.03 14.88 17.35
C TYR A 340 -15.27 16.00 16.63
N PRO A 341 -15.41 17.27 17.08
CA PRO A 341 -14.61 18.38 16.58
C PRO A 341 -13.13 18.13 16.74
N SER A 342 -12.33 18.65 15.82
CA SER A 342 -10.86 18.64 15.93
C SER A 342 -10.42 19.45 17.15
N ALA A 343 -9.26 19.12 17.74
CA ALA A 343 -8.71 19.78 18.91
C ALA A 343 -8.57 21.32 18.76
N ILE A 344 -8.44 21.80 17.52
CA ILE A 344 -8.37 23.23 17.20
C ILE A 344 -9.72 23.94 17.40
N THR A 345 -10.84 23.20 17.28
CA THR A 345 -12.22 23.71 17.47
C THR A 345 -12.84 23.33 18.80
N SER A 346 -12.10 22.71 19.72
CA SER A 346 -12.59 22.14 20.98
C SER A 346 -13.11 23.13 22.06
N LEU A 347 -13.36 24.37 21.71
CA LEU A 347 -14.14 25.30 22.54
C LEU A 347 -15.65 24.98 22.56
N PHE A 348 -16.11 24.08 21.68
CA PHE A 348 -17.50 23.63 21.58
C PHE A 348 -17.57 22.12 21.76
N LYS A 349 -18.16 21.67 22.87
CA LYS A 349 -18.26 20.25 23.27
C LYS A 349 -19.41 19.49 22.59
N ASP A 350 -19.81 19.85 21.38
CA ASP A 350 -20.96 19.25 20.73
C ASP A 350 -20.57 18.07 19.85
N ILE A 351 -21.32 16.98 19.94
CA ILE A 351 -21.21 15.82 19.07
C ILE A 351 -21.66 16.24 17.67
N ILE A 352 -20.78 16.08 16.68
CA ILE A 352 -21.11 16.34 15.27
C ILE A 352 -21.47 15.01 14.60
N ILE A 353 -22.67 14.92 14.02
CA ILE A 353 -23.05 13.82 13.13
C ILE A 353 -22.64 14.22 11.73
N VAL A 354 -21.62 13.55 11.19
CA VAL A 354 -21.09 13.84 9.87
C VAL A 354 -21.67 12.87 8.84
N CYS A 355 -22.36 13.41 7.85
CA CYS A 355 -22.77 12.67 6.66
C CYS A 355 -21.70 12.88 5.57
N LEU A 356 -20.75 11.95 5.46
CA LEU A 356 -19.72 12.00 4.44
C LEU A 356 -20.30 11.47 3.12
N ARG A 357 -20.63 12.35 2.17
CA ARG A 357 -20.97 11.89 0.81
C ARG A 357 -19.68 11.46 0.11
N PRO A 358 -19.60 10.25 -0.47
CA PRO A 358 -18.51 9.89 -1.35
C PRO A 358 -18.61 10.79 -2.61
N HIS A 359 -17.51 11.41 -2.95
CA HIS A 359 -17.36 12.18 -4.19
C HIS A 359 -16.91 11.28 -5.33
#